data_627b3847e185f8f09bf79c849debe886
#
_entry.id   627b3847e185f8f09bf79c849debe886
#
_cell.length_a   1.000
_cell.length_b   1.000
_cell.length_c   1.000
_cell.angle_alpha   90.00
_cell.angle_beta   90.00
_cell.angle_gamma   90.00
#
_symmetry.space_group_name_H-M   'P 1'
#
loop_
_entity.id
_entity.type
_entity.pdbx_description
1 polymer ?
#
loop_
_entity_poly.entity_id
_entity_poly.type
_entity_poly.pdbx_seq_one_letter_code
_entity_poly.pdbx_strand_id
1 'polypeptide(L)'
;MSERFFDFWRVDVFTDTPLAGNPLAVFHRATGLSPAEMLGVTREMNLSETTFVFPPSNPSANYRNRIFTPAGEIPFAGHPSIGTAFVAALEGLVPHPDGSSIIYQELEIGVLPLELICEAGQVKKVIMTQGEPSLGAELKNVGPLAAALGVRVRDIGLRGLAPQVTATGIASLQVPMRSLEVVRKLDPDLRALKGVVSKFGEKIVCYAFALEATAADAAVHARGFAPDLGLEDPATGSAAGACGAYLAAHGKLPASTFIVEQGMEIHHASRIEVTVETEAGQPKVIRVGGQSVPLIHGQLRLP
;
A
#
# COMPACT_ATOMS: atom_id res chain seq x y z
N MET A 1 23.86 26.98 17.25
CA MET A 1 23.81 25.58 16.77
C MET A 1 24.07 25.64 15.29
N SER A 2 24.82 24.70 14.72
CA SER A 2 25.07 24.67 13.27
C SER A 2 23.82 24.15 12.57
N GLU A 3 23.40 24.84 11.51
CA GLU A 3 22.30 24.38 10.64
C GLU A 3 22.63 23.01 10.05
N ARG A 4 21.64 22.12 10.03
CA ARG A 4 21.73 20.78 9.44
C ARG A 4 20.77 20.70 8.28
N PHE A 5 21.17 20.05 7.20
CA PHE A 5 20.41 19.91 5.97
C PHE A 5 20.21 18.43 5.66
N PHE A 6 18.99 18.06 5.27
CA PHE A 6 18.60 16.70 4.96
C PHE A 6 17.89 16.65 3.61
N ASP A 7 18.47 15.96 2.66
CA ASP A 7 17.89 15.82 1.33
C ASP A 7 16.74 14.82 1.36
N PHE A 8 15.69 15.09 0.60
CA PHE A 8 14.54 14.21 0.47
C PHE A 8 13.98 14.21 -0.95
N TRP A 9 13.35 13.11 -1.29
CA TRP A 9 12.46 12.98 -2.41
C TRP A 9 11.02 12.91 -1.96
N ARG A 10 10.11 13.58 -2.67
CA ARG A 10 8.70 13.22 -2.69
C ARG A 10 8.47 12.42 -3.96
N VAL A 11 7.93 11.22 -3.80
CA VAL A 11 7.63 10.30 -4.90
C VAL A 11 6.16 9.91 -4.83
N ASP A 12 5.59 9.62 -6.00
CA ASP A 12 4.26 9.03 -6.09
C ASP A 12 4.42 7.54 -6.40
N VAL A 13 3.87 6.67 -5.53
CA VAL A 13 4.00 5.22 -5.58
C VAL A 13 2.77 4.59 -6.21
N PHE A 14 2.94 3.48 -6.94
CA PHE A 14 1.93 2.79 -7.72
C PHE A 14 1.39 3.59 -8.90
N THR A 15 2.23 4.35 -9.53
CA THR A 15 1.91 5.12 -10.73
C THR A 15 3.14 5.35 -11.60
N ASP A 16 2.93 5.58 -12.89
CA ASP A 16 3.90 6.09 -13.86
C ASP A 16 3.63 7.56 -14.22
N THR A 17 2.60 8.14 -13.62
CA THR A 17 2.13 9.49 -13.92
C THR A 17 2.33 10.40 -12.71
N PRO A 18 3.03 11.55 -12.84
CA PRO A 18 3.17 12.52 -11.76
C PRO A 18 1.82 13.03 -11.26
N LEU A 19 1.73 13.34 -9.97
CA LEU A 19 0.52 13.83 -9.27
C LEU A 19 -0.61 12.80 -9.20
N ALA A 20 -0.27 11.53 -9.37
CA ALA A 20 -1.16 10.38 -9.18
C ALA A 20 -0.53 9.44 -8.12
N GLY A 21 -1.09 8.25 -7.91
CA GLY A 21 -0.48 7.29 -6.98
C GLY A 21 -0.58 7.66 -5.50
N ASN A 22 0.18 6.97 -4.67
CA ASN A 22 0.25 7.22 -3.23
C ASN A 22 1.52 8.03 -2.89
N PRO A 23 1.41 9.29 -2.42
CA PRO A 23 2.55 10.15 -2.16
C PRO A 23 3.35 9.69 -0.94
N LEU A 24 4.69 9.73 -1.07
CA LEU A 24 5.63 9.38 -0.02
C LEU A 24 6.79 10.38 0.02
N ALA A 25 7.17 10.85 1.20
CA ALA A 25 8.42 11.56 1.41
C ALA A 25 9.51 10.58 1.89
N VAL A 26 10.67 10.58 1.23
CA VAL A 26 11.80 9.71 1.52
C VAL A 26 13.04 10.53 1.81
N PHE A 27 13.47 10.56 3.06
CA PHE A 27 14.76 11.14 3.49
C PHE A 27 15.84 10.08 3.32
N HIS A 28 16.50 10.09 2.18
CA HIS A 28 17.41 9.00 1.75
C HIS A 28 18.78 8.99 2.45
N ARG A 29 19.10 10.01 3.26
CA ARG A 29 20.30 10.12 4.11
C ARG A 29 19.93 10.76 5.44
N ALA A 30 19.23 10.03 6.30
CA ALA A 30 18.63 10.57 7.52
C ALA A 30 19.57 10.53 8.77
N THR A 31 20.83 10.12 8.58
CA THR A 31 21.80 10.06 9.70
C THR A 31 21.91 11.41 10.39
N GLY A 32 21.72 11.42 11.71
CA GLY A 32 21.74 12.61 12.53
C GLY A 32 20.35 13.13 12.94
N LEU A 33 19.25 12.58 12.36
CA LEU A 33 17.90 12.87 12.84
C LEU A 33 17.56 12.01 14.05
N SER A 34 17.07 12.65 15.11
CA SER A 34 16.49 11.97 16.27
C SER A 34 15.07 11.46 15.98
N PRO A 35 14.54 10.48 16.75
CA PRO A 35 13.16 10.03 16.61
C PRO A 35 12.12 11.15 16.74
N ALA A 36 12.35 12.12 17.61
CA ALA A 36 11.46 13.26 17.79
C ALA A 36 11.46 14.19 16.56
N GLU A 37 12.62 14.43 15.96
CA GLU A 37 12.74 15.19 14.72
C GLU A 37 12.09 14.47 13.54
N MET A 38 12.31 13.17 13.38
CA MET A 38 11.64 12.36 12.34
C MET A 38 10.12 12.44 12.44
N LEU A 39 9.57 12.34 13.66
CA LEU A 39 8.13 12.50 13.88
C LEU A 39 7.66 13.92 13.57
N GLY A 40 8.42 14.95 13.96
CA GLY A 40 8.13 16.34 13.64
C GLY A 40 8.11 16.58 12.13
N VAL A 41 9.13 16.09 11.43
CA VAL A 41 9.24 16.15 9.95
C VAL A 41 8.06 15.43 9.27
N THR A 42 7.68 14.25 9.76
CA THR A 42 6.54 13.52 9.21
C THR A 42 5.24 14.31 9.31
N ARG A 43 5.02 15.00 10.43
CA ARG A 43 3.86 15.88 10.62
C ARG A 43 3.90 17.10 9.71
N GLU A 44 5.09 17.67 9.48
CA GLU A 44 5.29 18.82 8.59
C GLU A 44 5.06 18.44 7.12
N MET A 45 5.53 17.24 6.70
CA MET A 45 5.27 16.70 5.35
C MET A 45 3.78 16.46 5.09
N ASN A 46 3.00 16.24 6.14
CA ASN A 46 1.54 16.05 6.10
C ASN A 46 1.08 15.00 5.07
N LEU A 47 1.83 13.90 5.00
CA LEU A 47 1.51 12.70 4.22
C LEU A 47 1.10 11.56 5.16
N SER A 48 0.50 10.52 4.61
CA SER A 48 0.16 9.31 5.40
C SER A 48 1.39 8.71 6.06
N GLU A 49 2.51 8.65 5.33
CA GLU A 49 3.80 8.19 5.84
C GLU A 49 4.97 9.04 5.29
N THR A 50 6.05 9.00 6.06
CA THR A 50 7.38 9.50 5.68
C THR A 50 8.42 8.46 6.07
N THR A 51 9.41 8.24 5.22
CA THR A 51 10.48 7.27 5.48
C THR A 51 11.84 7.94 5.63
N PHE A 52 12.67 7.29 6.46
CA PHE A 52 14.00 7.75 6.79
C PHE A 52 15.00 6.61 6.62
N VAL A 53 15.94 6.80 5.69
CA VAL A 53 16.93 5.79 5.31
C VAL A 53 18.23 6.02 6.08
N PHE A 54 18.74 4.94 6.66
CA PHE A 54 19.98 4.89 7.41
C PHE A 54 20.90 3.78 6.87
N PRO A 55 22.21 3.83 7.15
CA PRO A 55 23.06 2.67 7.00
C PRO A 55 22.45 1.47 7.76
N PRO A 56 22.54 0.25 7.20
CA PRO A 56 21.98 -0.93 7.85
C PRO A 56 22.74 -1.27 9.13
N SER A 57 22.04 -1.76 10.14
CA SER A 57 22.65 -2.35 11.33
C SER A 57 22.84 -3.86 11.16
N ASN A 58 22.05 -4.49 10.30
CA ASN A 58 22.18 -5.88 9.91
C ASN A 58 23.02 -5.99 8.62
N PRO A 59 24.14 -6.75 8.62
CA PRO A 59 25.03 -6.86 7.46
C PRO A 59 24.38 -7.54 6.24
N SER A 60 23.24 -8.22 6.40
CA SER A 60 22.50 -8.81 5.29
C SER A 60 21.55 -7.83 4.60
N ALA A 61 21.40 -6.61 5.12
CA ALA A 61 20.56 -5.58 4.51
C ALA A 61 21.40 -4.57 3.72
N ASN A 62 20.80 -4.00 2.68
CA ASN A 62 21.40 -2.92 1.91
C ASN A 62 21.26 -1.57 2.61
N TYR A 63 20.12 -1.35 3.25
CA TYR A 63 19.81 -0.13 4.02
C TYR A 63 18.81 -0.46 5.13
N ARG A 64 18.74 0.45 6.11
CA ARG A 64 17.70 0.45 7.14
C ARG A 64 16.67 1.50 6.83
N ASN A 65 15.39 1.10 6.83
CA ASN A 65 14.25 1.98 6.59
C ASN A 65 13.43 2.14 7.87
N ARG A 66 13.23 3.38 8.31
CA ARG A 66 12.33 3.72 9.42
C ARG A 66 11.11 4.43 8.86
N ILE A 67 9.92 3.98 9.23
CA ILE A 67 8.65 4.44 8.67
C ILE A 67 7.85 5.14 9.76
N PHE A 68 7.46 6.37 9.50
CA PHE A 68 6.67 7.19 10.42
C PHE A 68 5.35 7.60 9.80
N THR A 69 4.30 7.53 10.61
CA THR A 69 3.02 8.21 10.40
C THR A 69 2.97 9.46 11.27
N PRO A 70 2.03 10.41 11.08
CA PRO A 70 1.83 11.54 12.00
C PRO A 70 1.57 11.14 13.46
N ALA A 71 1.12 9.89 13.71
CA ALA A 71 0.88 9.34 15.05
C ALA A 71 2.15 8.74 15.69
N GLY A 72 3.14 8.31 14.90
CA GLY A 72 4.37 7.71 15.40
C GLY A 72 5.02 6.76 14.41
N GLU A 73 6.13 6.15 14.84
CA GLU A 73 6.83 5.12 14.07
C GLU A 73 5.99 3.84 13.98
N ILE A 74 6.04 3.18 12.83
CA ILE A 74 5.38 1.91 12.58
C ILE A 74 6.39 0.88 12.08
N PRO A 75 6.23 -0.40 12.46
CA PRO A 75 7.23 -1.43 12.20
C PRO A 75 7.32 -1.86 10.73
N PHE A 76 6.26 -1.60 9.96
CA PHE A 76 6.16 -2.01 8.55
C PHE A 76 5.04 -1.24 7.84
N ALA A 77 5.26 -0.94 6.53
CA ALA A 77 4.21 -0.48 5.62
C ALA A 77 4.58 -0.82 4.16
N GLY A 78 3.56 -1.07 3.32
CA GLY A 78 3.74 -1.57 1.95
C GLY A 78 4.27 -0.52 0.98
N HIS A 79 3.46 0.51 0.67
CA HIS A 79 3.89 1.54 -0.29
C HIS A 79 5.13 2.32 0.16
N PRO A 80 5.36 2.57 1.48
CA PRO A 80 6.59 3.18 1.93
C PRO A 80 7.84 2.33 1.65
N SER A 81 7.73 1.00 1.74
CA SER A 81 8.83 0.10 1.38
C SER A 81 9.14 0.15 -0.11
N ILE A 82 8.13 0.13 -0.97
CA ILE A 82 8.25 0.18 -2.44
C ILE A 82 8.86 1.53 -2.87
N GLY A 83 8.31 2.65 -2.39
CA GLY A 83 8.82 3.99 -2.73
C GLY A 83 10.22 4.26 -2.21
N THR A 84 10.55 3.77 -1.00
CA THR A 84 11.92 3.90 -0.45
C THR A 84 12.92 3.08 -1.27
N ALA A 85 12.58 1.86 -1.69
CA ALA A 85 13.45 1.05 -2.54
C ALA A 85 13.71 1.71 -3.90
N PHE A 86 12.67 2.31 -4.49
CA PHE A 86 12.80 3.10 -5.71
C PHE A 86 13.78 4.27 -5.52
N VAL A 87 13.64 5.07 -4.44
CA VAL A 87 14.55 6.18 -4.14
C VAL A 87 15.95 5.69 -3.80
N ALA A 88 16.09 4.59 -3.08
CA ALA A 88 17.40 4.00 -2.76
C ALA A 88 18.17 3.60 -4.03
N ALA A 89 17.49 3.06 -5.03
CA ALA A 89 18.09 2.78 -6.33
C ALA A 89 18.39 4.07 -7.11
N LEU A 90 17.45 5.03 -7.16
CA LEU A 90 17.63 6.32 -7.83
C LEU A 90 18.85 7.08 -7.30
N GLU A 91 19.12 7.02 -5.99
CA GLU A 91 20.25 7.65 -5.31
C GLU A 91 21.52 6.78 -5.27
N GLY A 92 21.51 5.61 -5.93
CA GLY A 92 22.66 4.71 -5.97
C GLY A 92 23.03 4.09 -4.63
N LEU A 93 22.11 4.04 -3.67
CA LEU A 93 22.32 3.42 -2.37
C LEU A 93 22.27 1.88 -2.44
N VAL A 94 21.66 1.35 -3.50
CA VAL A 94 21.56 -0.08 -3.77
C VAL A 94 21.92 -0.38 -5.23
N PRO A 95 22.50 -1.56 -5.53
CA PRO A 95 22.74 -1.98 -6.90
C PRO A 95 21.40 -2.23 -7.62
N HIS A 96 21.29 -1.79 -8.87
CA HIS A 96 20.09 -1.95 -9.69
C HIS A 96 20.46 -2.22 -11.17
N PRO A 97 21.14 -3.34 -11.45
CA PRO A 97 21.47 -3.73 -12.83
C PRO A 97 20.19 -4.00 -13.63
N ASP A 98 20.28 -3.88 -14.96
CA ASP A 98 19.16 -4.24 -15.84
C ASP A 98 18.72 -5.70 -15.62
N GLY A 99 17.40 -5.92 -15.72
CA GLY A 99 16.73 -7.16 -15.38
C GLY A 99 16.13 -7.16 -13.98
N SER A 100 16.02 -8.34 -13.37
CA SER A 100 15.53 -8.53 -12.01
C SER A 100 16.69 -8.64 -11.03
N SER A 101 16.60 -7.93 -9.92
CA SER A 101 17.56 -8.04 -8.80
C SER A 101 16.84 -7.94 -7.46
N ILE A 102 17.37 -8.63 -6.45
CA ILE A 102 16.83 -8.59 -5.09
C ILE A 102 17.71 -7.68 -4.24
N ILE A 103 17.07 -6.76 -3.55
CA ILE A 103 17.66 -5.94 -2.50
C ILE A 103 16.99 -6.24 -1.16
N TYR A 104 17.65 -5.90 -0.08
CA TYR A 104 17.19 -6.20 1.28
C TYR A 104 17.08 -4.91 2.09
N GLN A 105 15.89 -4.61 2.60
CA GLN A 105 15.68 -3.54 3.58
C GLN A 105 15.60 -4.08 4.99
N GLU A 106 16.24 -3.40 5.94
CA GLU A 106 16.08 -3.63 7.36
C GLU A 106 14.93 -2.77 7.90
N LEU A 107 13.95 -3.40 8.49
CA LEU A 107 12.81 -2.79 9.18
C LEU A 107 12.82 -3.23 10.65
N GLU A 108 11.93 -2.68 11.48
CA GLU A 108 11.76 -3.12 12.86
C GLU A 108 11.36 -4.60 12.97
N ILE A 109 10.57 -5.10 12.02
CA ILE A 109 10.15 -6.51 11.95
C ILE A 109 11.21 -7.46 11.39
N GLY A 110 12.36 -6.96 10.94
CA GLY A 110 13.45 -7.75 10.37
C GLY A 110 13.88 -7.31 8.99
N VAL A 111 14.70 -8.14 8.34
CA VAL A 111 15.20 -7.88 6.99
C VAL A 111 14.25 -8.50 5.96
N LEU A 112 13.71 -7.67 5.08
CA LEU A 112 12.76 -8.08 4.05
C LEU A 112 13.34 -7.88 2.64
N PRO A 113 13.15 -8.86 1.73
CA PRO A 113 13.54 -8.72 0.33
C PRO A 113 12.55 -7.85 -0.45
N LEU A 114 13.08 -7.09 -1.39
CA LEU A 114 12.33 -6.38 -2.43
C LEU A 114 12.97 -6.70 -3.77
N GLU A 115 12.15 -6.95 -4.78
CA GLU A 115 12.62 -7.19 -6.15
C GLU A 115 12.53 -5.89 -6.95
N LEU A 116 13.65 -5.51 -7.55
CA LEU A 116 13.75 -4.39 -8.49
C LEU A 116 13.74 -4.94 -9.92
N ILE A 117 12.87 -4.42 -10.75
CA ILE A 117 12.87 -4.65 -12.21
C ILE A 117 13.40 -3.39 -12.87
N CYS A 118 14.54 -3.51 -13.54
CA CYS A 118 15.25 -2.39 -14.14
C CYS A 118 15.43 -2.57 -15.64
N GLU A 119 15.34 -1.47 -16.39
CA GLU A 119 15.60 -1.41 -17.83
C GLU A 119 16.33 -0.11 -18.17
N ALA A 120 17.37 -0.20 -18.97
CA ALA A 120 18.20 0.94 -19.38
C ALA A 120 18.69 1.80 -18.19
N GLY A 121 19.11 1.14 -17.11
CA GLY A 121 19.60 1.78 -15.88
C GLY A 121 18.52 2.48 -15.06
N GLN A 122 17.24 2.23 -15.32
CA GLN A 122 16.12 2.82 -14.58
C GLN A 122 15.26 1.76 -13.91
N VAL A 123 14.84 2.01 -12.67
CA VAL A 123 13.87 1.16 -11.99
C VAL A 123 12.50 1.35 -12.64
N LYS A 124 11.97 0.30 -13.24
CA LYS A 124 10.63 0.26 -13.84
C LYS A 124 9.56 -0.16 -12.85
N LYS A 125 9.91 -1.04 -11.93
CA LYS A 125 8.96 -1.58 -10.95
C LYS A 125 9.70 -2.08 -9.72
N VAL A 126 9.06 -1.94 -8.58
CA VAL A 126 9.46 -2.57 -7.31
C VAL A 126 8.36 -3.55 -6.90
N ILE A 127 8.75 -4.77 -6.53
CA ILE A 127 7.83 -5.83 -6.12
C ILE A 127 8.19 -6.28 -4.70
N MET A 128 7.17 -6.43 -3.87
CA MET A 128 7.28 -6.91 -2.50
C MET A 128 6.47 -8.20 -2.32
N THR A 129 7.09 -9.23 -1.78
CA THR A 129 6.37 -10.40 -1.28
C THR A 129 5.72 -10.05 0.05
N GLN A 130 4.43 -10.29 0.16
CA GLN A 130 3.66 -10.03 1.37
C GLN A 130 3.74 -11.22 2.36
N GLY A 131 3.22 -11.02 3.57
CA GLY A 131 3.12 -12.09 4.55
C GLY A 131 2.17 -13.22 4.11
N GLU A 132 2.17 -14.30 4.88
CA GLU A 132 1.35 -15.47 4.60
C GLU A 132 -0.14 -15.08 4.55
N PRO A 133 -0.88 -15.49 3.48
CA PRO A 133 -2.28 -15.15 3.35
C PRO A 133 -3.14 -15.91 4.37
N SER A 134 -4.09 -15.19 4.97
CA SER A 134 -5.07 -15.79 5.89
C SER A 134 -6.45 -15.21 5.66
N LEU A 135 -7.47 -16.08 5.75
CA LEU A 135 -8.87 -15.70 5.68
C LEU A 135 -9.46 -15.73 7.11
N GLY A 136 -10.00 -14.60 7.51
CA GLY A 136 -10.64 -14.42 8.81
C GLY A 136 -12.18 -14.50 8.72
N ALA A 137 -12.84 -13.82 9.64
CA ALA A 137 -14.29 -13.86 9.77
C ALA A 137 -15.02 -13.16 8.61
N GLU A 138 -16.13 -13.75 8.20
CA GLU A 138 -17.11 -13.13 7.31
C GLU A 138 -18.01 -12.15 8.07
N LEU A 139 -18.34 -11.02 7.44
CA LEU A 139 -19.37 -10.10 7.94
C LEU A 139 -20.76 -10.57 7.48
N LYS A 140 -21.49 -11.27 8.35
CA LYS A 140 -22.82 -11.79 8.02
C LYS A 140 -23.90 -10.72 7.93
N ASN A 141 -23.87 -9.71 8.81
CA ASN A 141 -24.82 -8.60 8.79
C ASN A 141 -24.21 -7.39 8.09
N VAL A 142 -24.48 -7.24 6.82
CA VAL A 142 -23.95 -6.14 5.99
C VAL A 142 -24.76 -4.84 6.09
N GLY A 143 -25.88 -4.81 6.81
CA GLY A 143 -26.73 -3.61 6.95
C GLY A 143 -25.95 -2.39 7.48
N PRO A 144 -25.26 -2.49 8.63
CA PRO A 144 -24.44 -1.37 9.14
C PRO A 144 -23.31 -0.95 8.20
N LEU A 145 -22.68 -1.91 7.48
CA LEU A 145 -21.65 -1.61 6.48
C LEU A 145 -22.25 -0.86 5.29
N ALA A 146 -23.40 -1.29 4.77
CA ALA A 146 -24.08 -0.63 3.67
C ALA A 146 -24.45 0.82 4.03
N ALA A 147 -25.00 1.03 5.22
CA ALA A 147 -25.30 2.37 5.72
C ALA A 147 -24.06 3.25 5.84
N ALA A 148 -22.95 2.70 6.38
CA ALA A 148 -21.70 3.43 6.53
C ALA A 148 -21.01 3.76 5.19
N LEU A 149 -21.21 2.94 4.14
CA LEU A 149 -20.68 3.17 2.80
C LEU A 149 -21.63 4.01 1.90
N GLY A 150 -22.81 4.40 2.38
CA GLY A 150 -23.79 5.18 1.62
C GLY A 150 -24.47 4.37 0.50
N VAL A 151 -24.60 3.04 0.63
CA VAL A 151 -25.17 2.16 -0.40
C VAL A 151 -26.31 1.28 0.15
N ARG A 152 -26.99 0.60 -0.75
CA ARG A 152 -28.04 -0.36 -0.35
C ARG A 152 -27.41 -1.72 -0.03
N VAL A 153 -28.03 -2.47 0.87
CA VAL A 153 -27.59 -3.84 1.23
C VAL A 153 -27.38 -4.73 0.00
N ARG A 154 -28.25 -4.64 -1.00
CA ARG A 154 -28.17 -5.40 -2.26
C ARG A 154 -26.98 -5.04 -3.16
N ASP A 155 -26.32 -3.92 -2.90
CA ASP A 155 -25.17 -3.46 -3.67
C ASP A 155 -23.84 -4.06 -3.12
N ILE A 156 -23.88 -4.66 -1.91
CA ILE A 156 -22.77 -5.42 -1.30
C ILE A 156 -22.92 -6.90 -1.62
N GLY A 157 -21.81 -7.53 -1.95
CA GLY A 157 -21.74 -8.94 -2.36
C GLY A 157 -21.79 -9.10 -3.88
N LEU A 158 -21.00 -10.03 -4.38
CA LEU A 158 -20.87 -10.31 -5.80
C LEU A 158 -20.79 -11.82 -6.02
N ARG A 159 -21.77 -12.41 -6.72
CA ARG A 159 -21.72 -13.81 -7.20
C ARG A 159 -21.31 -14.83 -6.11
N GLY A 160 -21.88 -14.71 -4.91
CA GLY A 160 -21.58 -15.58 -3.77
C GLY A 160 -20.39 -15.16 -2.91
N LEU A 161 -19.72 -14.05 -3.23
CA LEU A 161 -18.70 -13.43 -2.41
C LEU A 161 -19.35 -12.58 -1.30
N ALA A 162 -18.98 -12.81 -0.04
CA ALA A 162 -19.42 -12.03 1.12
C ALA A 162 -18.25 -11.17 1.65
N PRO A 163 -18.52 -10.04 2.30
CA PRO A 163 -17.46 -9.29 2.98
C PRO A 163 -16.74 -10.16 4.03
N GLN A 164 -15.40 -10.21 3.95
CA GLN A 164 -14.58 -11.07 4.79
C GLN A 164 -13.26 -10.40 5.13
N VAL A 165 -12.81 -10.56 6.36
CA VAL A 165 -11.47 -10.14 6.75
C VAL A 165 -10.45 -11.07 6.08
N THR A 166 -9.46 -10.46 5.43
CA THR A 166 -8.35 -11.19 4.82
C THR A 166 -7.06 -10.43 5.11
N ALA A 167 -5.98 -11.14 5.38
CA ALA A 167 -4.69 -10.55 5.66
C ALA A 167 -3.59 -11.21 4.82
N THR A 168 -2.58 -10.41 4.48
CA THR A 168 -1.29 -10.82 3.95
C THR A 168 -0.18 -10.13 4.74
N GLY A 169 -0.28 -10.24 6.08
CA GLY A 169 0.48 -9.48 7.07
C GLY A 169 -0.36 -8.40 7.75
N ILE A 170 -0.99 -7.49 6.99
CA ILE A 170 -1.93 -6.48 7.50
C ILE A 170 -3.34 -6.89 7.10
N ALA A 171 -4.27 -6.87 8.07
CA ALA A 171 -5.65 -7.27 7.85
C ALA A 171 -6.49 -6.15 7.22
N SER A 172 -7.41 -6.53 6.34
CA SER A 172 -8.41 -5.65 5.74
C SER A 172 -9.74 -6.35 5.57
N LEU A 173 -10.85 -5.62 5.67
CA LEU A 173 -12.16 -6.13 5.35
C LEU A 173 -12.37 -6.00 3.84
N GLN A 174 -12.33 -7.13 3.14
CA GLN A 174 -12.61 -7.20 1.71
C GLN A 174 -14.11 -7.10 1.49
N VAL A 175 -14.56 -6.10 0.73
CA VAL A 175 -15.98 -5.82 0.50
C VAL A 175 -16.26 -5.88 -1.00
N PRO A 176 -16.68 -7.05 -1.53
CA PRO A 176 -17.07 -7.16 -2.91
C PRO A 176 -18.34 -6.35 -3.19
N MET A 177 -18.28 -5.50 -4.20
CA MET A 177 -19.38 -4.65 -4.64
C MET A 177 -19.93 -5.16 -5.96
N ARG A 178 -21.21 -4.91 -6.21
CA ARG A 178 -21.93 -5.46 -7.38
C ARG A 178 -21.37 -4.99 -8.72
N SER A 179 -20.86 -3.76 -8.80
CA SER A 179 -20.36 -3.17 -10.04
C SER A 179 -19.38 -2.03 -9.78
N LEU A 180 -18.64 -1.64 -10.80
CA LEU A 180 -17.78 -0.47 -10.82
C LEU A 180 -18.57 0.81 -10.50
N GLU A 181 -19.79 0.93 -11.03
CA GLU A 181 -20.64 2.10 -10.78
C GLU A 181 -20.97 2.27 -9.29
N VAL A 182 -21.17 1.16 -8.57
CA VAL A 182 -21.42 1.18 -7.12
C VAL A 182 -20.17 1.62 -6.37
N VAL A 183 -18.99 1.11 -6.72
CA VAL A 183 -17.72 1.51 -6.08
C VAL A 183 -17.48 3.01 -6.25
N ARG A 184 -17.67 3.52 -7.45
CA ARG A 184 -17.50 4.96 -7.76
C ARG A 184 -18.44 5.88 -6.98
N LYS A 185 -19.61 5.39 -6.63
CA LYS A 185 -20.65 6.18 -5.92
C LYS A 185 -20.59 6.06 -4.40
N LEU A 186 -19.62 5.33 -3.85
CA LEU A 186 -19.46 5.23 -2.39
C LEU A 186 -19.27 6.63 -1.79
N ASP A 187 -20.05 6.91 -0.76
CA ASP A 187 -19.96 8.14 0.04
C ASP A 187 -19.88 7.74 1.53
N PRO A 188 -18.69 7.35 2.01
CA PRO A 188 -18.54 6.73 3.31
C PRO A 188 -18.60 7.74 4.46
N ASP A 189 -19.42 7.43 5.46
CA ASP A 189 -19.25 7.96 6.83
C ASP A 189 -18.12 7.16 7.52
N LEU A 190 -16.90 7.71 7.52
CA LEU A 190 -15.74 7.06 8.10
C LEU A 190 -15.89 6.80 9.60
N ARG A 191 -16.66 7.60 10.33
CA ARG A 191 -16.94 7.39 11.76
C ARG A 191 -17.82 6.18 11.97
N ALA A 192 -18.91 6.06 11.19
CA ALA A 192 -19.77 4.88 11.22
C ALA A 192 -19.03 3.63 10.75
N LEU A 193 -18.20 3.75 9.70
CA LEU A 193 -17.39 2.68 9.16
C LEU A 193 -16.39 2.15 10.19
N LYS A 194 -15.74 3.04 10.97
CA LYS A 194 -14.89 2.65 12.10
C LYS A 194 -15.63 1.75 13.08
N GLY A 195 -16.88 2.07 13.43
CA GLY A 195 -17.70 1.25 14.31
C GLY A 195 -18.04 -0.14 13.74
N VAL A 196 -17.99 -0.31 12.42
CA VAL A 196 -18.17 -1.62 11.76
C VAL A 196 -16.89 -2.42 11.79
N VAL A 197 -15.77 -1.85 11.30
CA VAL A 197 -14.52 -2.59 11.11
C VAL A 197 -13.79 -2.90 12.41
N SER A 198 -13.93 -2.06 13.45
CA SER A 198 -13.30 -2.28 14.77
C SER A 198 -13.71 -3.58 15.47
N LYS A 199 -14.82 -4.19 15.04
CA LYS A 199 -15.26 -5.52 15.52
C LYS A 199 -14.32 -6.64 15.10
N PHE A 200 -13.50 -6.42 14.09
CA PHE A 200 -12.55 -7.39 13.55
C PHE A 200 -11.10 -7.15 13.98
N GLY A 201 -10.83 -6.05 14.66
CA GLY A 201 -9.51 -5.67 15.15
C GLY A 201 -9.25 -4.18 15.03
N GLU A 202 -8.04 -3.79 15.40
CA GLU A 202 -7.55 -2.42 15.26
C GLU A 202 -6.98 -2.18 13.86
N LYS A 203 -7.07 -0.93 13.38
CA LYS A 203 -6.47 -0.46 12.12
C LYS A 203 -6.89 -1.26 10.87
N ILE A 204 -8.13 -1.79 10.88
CA ILE A 204 -8.68 -2.52 9.73
C ILE A 204 -9.07 -1.53 8.62
N VAL A 205 -8.48 -1.70 7.45
CA VAL A 205 -8.88 -1.01 6.22
C VAL A 205 -10.16 -1.66 5.68
N CYS A 206 -11.15 -0.86 5.31
CA CYS A 206 -12.28 -1.32 4.52
C CYS A 206 -11.94 -1.18 3.04
N TYR A 207 -11.83 -2.31 2.35
CA TYR A 207 -11.43 -2.38 0.95
C TYR A 207 -12.61 -2.78 0.08
N ALA A 208 -13.30 -1.79 -0.47
CA ALA A 208 -14.46 -1.99 -1.33
C ALA A 208 -14.00 -2.12 -2.79
N PHE A 209 -14.39 -3.20 -3.46
CA PHE A 209 -13.90 -3.48 -4.81
C PHE A 209 -14.98 -4.10 -5.73
N ALA A 210 -14.82 -3.91 -7.04
CA ALA A 210 -15.57 -4.58 -8.10
C ALA A 210 -14.63 -5.37 -9.02
N LEU A 211 -15.12 -6.46 -9.63
CA LEU A 211 -14.43 -7.22 -10.68
C LEU A 211 -14.69 -6.61 -12.07
N GLU A 212 -14.66 -5.30 -12.12
CA GLU A 212 -14.79 -4.44 -13.28
C GLU A 212 -13.81 -3.30 -13.07
N ALA A 213 -13.20 -2.80 -14.13
CA ALA A 213 -12.24 -1.71 -14.06
C ALA A 213 -12.48 -0.68 -15.18
N THR A 214 -11.84 0.49 -15.07
CA THR A 214 -11.91 1.56 -16.08
C THR A 214 -10.96 1.26 -17.24
N ALA A 215 -9.72 0.89 -16.92
CA ALA A 215 -8.72 0.55 -17.92
C ALA A 215 -8.92 -0.90 -18.40
N ALA A 216 -8.76 -1.12 -19.70
CA ALA A 216 -8.98 -2.44 -20.30
C ALA A 216 -8.00 -3.54 -19.82
N ASP A 217 -6.85 -3.15 -19.32
CA ASP A 217 -5.80 -4.03 -18.79
C ASP A 217 -5.86 -4.21 -17.26
N ALA A 218 -6.81 -3.55 -16.58
CA ALA A 218 -7.08 -3.75 -15.16
C ALA A 218 -8.26 -4.72 -14.97
N ALA A 219 -8.22 -5.48 -13.87
CA ALA A 219 -9.24 -6.49 -13.57
C ALA A 219 -10.12 -6.12 -12.36
N VAL A 220 -9.64 -5.23 -11.51
CA VAL A 220 -10.31 -4.84 -10.26
C VAL A 220 -10.25 -3.33 -10.13
N HIS A 221 -11.35 -2.72 -9.74
CA HIS A 221 -11.41 -1.33 -9.29
C HIS A 221 -11.76 -1.31 -7.83
N ALA A 222 -10.99 -0.56 -7.02
CA ALA A 222 -11.13 -0.57 -5.58
C ALA A 222 -11.04 0.83 -4.98
N ARG A 223 -11.62 0.97 -3.77
CA ARG A 223 -11.43 2.11 -2.88
C ARG A 223 -11.05 1.61 -1.50
N GLY A 224 -10.00 2.20 -0.93
CA GLY A 224 -9.45 1.83 0.37
C GLY A 224 -9.78 2.88 1.43
N PHE A 225 -10.57 2.52 2.44
CA PHE A 225 -10.93 3.43 3.53
C PHE A 225 -10.20 3.04 4.80
N ALA A 226 -9.41 3.96 5.35
CA ALA A 226 -8.71 3.85 6.62
C ALA A 226 -9.43 4.67 7.71
N PRO A 227 -10.53 4.16 8.31
CA PRO A 227 -11.38 4.95 9.18
C PRO A 227 -10.71 5.33 10.51
N ASP A 228 -9.67 4.61 10.93
CA ASP A 228 -8.84 4.99 12.08
C ASP A 228 -8.00 6.23 11.81
N LEU A 229 -7.61 6.45 10.57
CA LEU A 229 -6.88 7.64 10.13
C LEU A 229 -7.82 8.75 9.63
N GLY A 230 -9.12 8.46 9.47
CA GLY A 230 -10.11 9.40 8.97
C GLY A 230 -9.94 9.77 7.50
N LEU A 231 -9.40 8.87 6.67
CA LEU A 231 -9.10 9.15 5.25
C LEU A 231 -9.46 7.98 4.31
N GLU A 232 -9.57 8.30 3.03
CA GLU A 232 -9.47 7.36 1.93
C GLU A 232 -8.02 7.32 1.45
N ASP A 233 -7.46 6.12 1.35
CA ASP A 233 -6.07 5.90 0.94
C ASP A 233 -5.96 5.78 -0.58
N PRO A 234 -5.06 6.50 -1.24
CA PRO A 234 -4.92 6.48 -2.70
C PRO A 234 -4.52 5.13 -3.29
N ALA A 235 -3.68 4.37 -2.57
CA ALA A 235 -3.23 3.05 -3.02
C ALA A 235 -2.82 2.18 -1.84
N THR A 236 -3.61 1.15 -1.55
CA THR A 236 -3.44 0.28 -0.40
C THR A 236 -2.88 -1.08 -0.84
N GLY A 237 -1.58 -1.16 -1.06
CA GLY A 237 -0.92 -2.38 -1.54
C GLY A 237 -1.20 -3.61 -0.67
N SER A 238 -1.22 -3.47 0.66
CA SER A 238 -1.55 -4.57 1.59
C SER A 238 -2.97 -5.10 1.38
N ALA A 239 -3.95 -4.22 1.20
CA ALA A 239 -5.33 -4.61 0.97
C ALA A 239 -5.57 -5.15 -0.44
N ALA A 240 -4.85 -4.64 -1.46
CA ALA A 240 -4.88 -5.17 -2.82
C ALA A 240 -4.36 -6.61 -2.87
N GLY A 241 -3.24 -6.90 -2.18
CA GLY A 241 -2.73 -8.26 -2.05
C GLY A 241 -3.69 -9.18 -1.29
N ALA A 242 -4.28 -8.69 -0.19
CA ALA A 242 -5.32 -9.43 0.54
C ALA A 242 -6.57 -9.67 -0.34
N CYS A 243 -6.93 -8.73 -1.24
CA CYS A 243 -7.98 -8.93 -2.23
C CYS A 243 -7.63 -10.08 -3.20
N GLY A 244 -6.39 -10.14 -3.67
CA GLY A 244 -5.90 -11.25 -4.47
C GLY A 244 -6.02 -12.60 -3.75
N ALA A 245 -5.59 -12.67 -2.49
CA ALA A 245 -5.73 -13.86 -1.66
C ALA A 245 -7.21 -14.25 -1.46
N TYR A 246 -8.06 -13.28 -1.16
CA TYR A 246 -9.50 -13.48 -1.03
C TYR A 246 -10.12 -14.05 -2.32
N LEU A 247 -9.83 -13.46 -3.47
CA LEU A 247 -10.34 -13.91 -4.75
C LEU A 247 -9.86 -15.33 -5.11
N ALA A 248 -8.60 -15.64 -4.82
CA ALA A 248 -8.04 -16.98 -5.04
C ALA A 248 -8.76 -18.03 -4.21
N ALA A 249 -8.92 -17.79 -2.90
CA ALA A 249 -9.58 -18.72 -1.99
C ALA A 249 -11.05 -19.00 -2.36
N HIS A 250 -11.72 -18.02 -2.99
CA HIS A 250 -13.10 -18.17 -3.46
C HIS A 250 -13.21 -18.61 -4.93
N GLY A 251 -12.11 -18.98 -5.61
CA GLY A 251 -12.11 -19.41 -7.01
C GLY A 251 -12.57 -18.31 -7.98
N LYS A 252 -12.27 -17.05 -7.68
CA LYS A 252 -12.66 -15.86 -8.46
C LYS A 252 -11.47 -15.05 -8.95
N LEU A 253 -10.27 -15.60 -8.87
CA LEU A 253 -9.07 -14.92 -9.33
C LEU A 253 -9.18 -14.63 -10.84
N PRO A 254 -9.02 -13.38 -11.29
CA PRO A 254 -9.15 -13.02 -12.71
C PRO A 254 -7.99 -13.58 -13.54
N ALA A 255 -6.78 -13.55 -12.98
CA ALA A 255 -5.55 -14.12 -13.54
C ALA A 255 -4.54 -14.28 -12.39
N SER A 256 -3.46 -15.03 -12.61
CA SER A 256 -2.37 -15.16 -11.61
C SER A 256 -1.68 -13.84 -11.33
N THR A 257 -1.62 -12.95 -12.32
CA THR A 257 -1.16 -11.56 -12.18
C THR A 257 -2.21 -10.65 -12.80
N PHE A 258 -2.61 -9.61 -12.07
CA PHE A 258 -3.61 -8.64 -12.51
C PHE A 258 -3.35 -7.27 -11.89
N ILE A 259 -3.96 -6.24 -12.49
CA ILE A 259 -3.90 -4.87 -12.00
C ILE A 259 -5.16 -4.55 -11.22
N VAL A 260 -4.97 -3.92 -10.07
CA VAL A 260 -6.00 -3.23 -9.29
C VAL A 260 -5.86 -1.73 -9.50
N GLU A 261 -6.92 -1.08 -9.95
CA GLU A 261 -7.04 0.38 -9.95
C GLU A 261 -7.56 0.86 -8.61
N GLN A 262 -7.02 1.97 -8.09
CA GLN A 262 -7.47 2.60 -6.84
C GLN A 262 -7.23 4.11 -6.89
N GLY A 263 -7.93 4.90 -6.08
CA GLY A 263 -7.66 6.31 -5.85
C GLY A 263 -8.18 7.27 -6.93
N MET A 264 -8.91 6.80 -7.92
CA MET A 264 -9.44 7.63 -9.01
C MET A 264 -10.45 8.68 -8.49
N GLU A 265 -11.26 8.32 -7.51
CA GLU A 265 -12.32 9.17 -6.93
C GLU A 265 -11.73 10.32 -6.08
N ILE A 266 -10.49 10.21 -5.68
CA ILE A 266 -9.74 11.23 -4.92
C ILE A 266 -8.61 11.86 -5.74
N HIS A 267 -8.66 11.71 -7.08
CA HIS A 267 -7.69 12.29 -8.04
C HIS A 267 -6.24 11.82 -7.86
N HIS A 268 -6.05 10.63 -7.31
CA HIS A 268 -4.76 9.96 -7.13
C HIS A 268 -4.75 8.58 -7.77
N ALA A 269 -5.08 8.52 -9.06
CA ALA A 269 -5.17 7.26 -9.80
C ALA A 269 -3.92 6.40 -9.64
N SER A 270 -4.11 5.20 -9.12
CA SER A 270 -3.04 4.25 -8.81
C SER A 270 -3.25 2.93 -9.53
N ARG A 271 -2.15 2.23 -9.80
CA ARG A 271 -2.12 0.92 -10.46
C ARG A 271 -1.26 -0.03 -9.65
N ILE A 272 -1.90 -0.95 -8.97
CA ILE A 272 -1.27 -1.93 -8.09
C ILE A 272 -1.25 -3.27 -8.81
N GLU A 273 -0.07 -3.78 -9.14
CA GLU A 273 0.06 -5.14 -9.68
C GLU A 273 0.01 -6.14 -8.53
N VAL A 274 -0.86 -7.12 -8.65
CA VAL A 274 -1.01 -8.21 -7.68
C VAL A 274 -0.72 -9.52 -8.38
N THR A 275 0.24 -10.29 -7.83
CA THR A 275 0.54 -11.66 -8.28
C THR A 275 0.17 -12.64 -7.17
N VAL A 276 -0.57 -13.67 -7.52
CA VAL A 276 -1.03 -14.72 -6.60
C VAL A 276 -0.57 -16.07 -7.11
N GLU A 277 0.28 -16.73 -6.34
CA GLU A 277 0.59 -18.15 -6.53
C GLU A 277 -0.37 -18.97 -5.67
N THR A 278 -0.93 -20.01 -6.25
CA THR A 278 -1.85 -20.92 -5.55
C THR A 278 -1.27 -22.33 -5.46
N GLU A 279 -1.56 -23.00 -4.36
CA GLU A 279 -1.28 -24.42 -4.16
C GLU A 279 -2.59 -25.14 -3.81
N ALA A 280 -2.94 -26.17 -4.55
CA ALA A 280 -4.23 -26.87 -4.43
C ALA A 280 -5.45 -25.92 -4.44
N GLY A 281 -5.38 -24.83 -5.24
CA GLY A 281 -6.46 -23.85 -5.36
C GLY A 281 -6.54 -22.82 -4.21
N GLN A 282 -5.61 -22.88 -3.24
CA GLN A 282 -5.54 -21.91 -2.14
C GLN A 282 -4.39 -20.92 -2.37
N PRO A 283 -4.54 -19.66 -1.94
CA PRO A 283 -3.47 -18.67 -2.05
C PRO A 283 -2.26 -19.11 -1.20
N LYS A 284 -1.06 -19.03 -1.78
CA LYS A 284 0.19 -19.46 -1.14
C LYS A 284 1.19 -18.32 -1.01
N VAL A 285 1.48 -17.64 -2.13
CA VAL A 285 2.38 -16.50 -2.17
C VAL A 285 1.67 -15.34 -2.82
N ILE A 286 1.72 -14.19 -2.16
CA ILE A 286 1.17 -12.94 -2.67
C ILE A 286 2.31 -11.97 -2.88
N ARG A 287 2.40 -11.40 -4.09
CA ARG A 287 3.30 -10.29 -4.38
C ARG A 287 2.50 -9.09 -4.82
N VAL A 288 2.97 -7.92 -4.38
CA VAL A 288 2.40 -6.64 -4.76
C VAL A 288 3.52 -5.76 -5.28
N GLY A 289 3.31 -5.14 -6.42
CA GLY A 289 4.30 -4.27 -7.03
C GLY A 289 3.68 -3.13 -7.81
N GLY A 290 4.54 -2.21 -8.22
CA GLY A 290 4.14 -1.08 -9.05
C GLY A 290 5.32 -0.20 -9.40
N GLN A 291 5.03 0.77 -10.27
CA GLN A 291 5.96 1.82 -10.66
C GLN A 291 5.97 2.91 -9.58
N SER A 292 6.98 3.76 -9.62
CA SER A 292 7.04 4.99 -8.81
C SER A 292 7.62 6.11 -9.65
N VAL A 293 7.13 7.34 -9.41
CA VAL A 293 7.57 8.55 -10.13
C VAL A 293 8.17 9.54 -9.15
N PRO A 294 9.41 10.02 -9.36
CA PRO A 294 9.99 11.08 -8.55
C PRO A 294 9.31 12.41 -8.92
N LEU A 295 8.85 13.16 -7.92
CA LEU A 295 8.09 14.38 -8.12
C LEU A 295 8.83 15.64 -7.63
N ILE A 296 9.34 15.61 -6.39
CA ILE A 296 10.03 16.75 -5.79
C ILE A 296 11.34 16.26 -5.19
N HIS A 297 12.44 16.92 -5.54
CA HIS A 297 13.70 16.82 -4.81
C HIS A 297 13.91 18.10 -4.03
N GLY A 298 14.16 17.99 -2.74
CA GLY A 298 14.29 19.13 -1.87
C GLY A 298 15.24 18.89 -0.71
N GLN A 299 15.45 19.95 0.08
CA GLN A 299 16.29 19.93 1.25
C GLN A 299 15.55 20.53 2.46
N LEU A 300 15.47 19.76 3.52
CA LEU A 300 14.95 20.21 4.81
C LEU A 300 16.08 20.83 5.62
N ARG A 301 15.85 22.03 6.19
CA ARG A 301 16.78 22.69 7.10
C ARG A 301 16.26 22.58 8.54
N LEU A 302 17.11 22.07 9.43
CA LEU A 302 16.88 22.06 10.88
C LEU A 302 18.01 22.79 11.61
N PRO A 303 17.73 23.36 12.80
CA PRO A 303 18.72 24.03 13.63
C PRO A 303 19.80 23.11 14.16
#